data_36a848bfef9a986caa1695f74df91b44
#
_entry.id   36a848bfef9a986caa1695f74df91b44
#
_cell.length_a   1.000
_cell.length_b   1.000
_cell.length_c   1.000
_cell.angle_alpha   90.00
_cell.angle_beta   90.00
_cell.angle_gamma   90.00
#
_symmetry.space_group_name_H-M   'P 1'
#
loop_
_entity.id
_entity.type
_entity.pdbx_description
1 polymer ?
#
loop_
_entity_poly.entity_id
_entity_poly.type
_entity_poly.pdbx_seq_one_letter_code
_entity_poly.pdbx_strand_id
1 'polypeptide(L)'
;MRNTLKAATLESKFPLLAVEADCIISKDADITAVFEVELPELFTVTAAEYEAIHAAWAKAIKVLPNYTVVHKQDWFIREDYRSQTDKENLSFLSRSYELHFNERPFLNHKCYLYLTKTTKERMRMQSNFSSLCRGFIIPKEVDKDTTAYFLDTVGQFARIVNDTGLVPVSYT
;
A
#
# COMPACT_ATOMS: atom_id res chain seq x y z
N MET A 1 26.13 30.99 27.10
CA MET A 1 24.78 30.35 27.17
C MET A 1 24.88 29.00 26.51
N ARG A 2 24.79 27.89 27.25
CA ARG A 2 24.73 26.54 26.69
C ARG A 2 23.31 26.33 26.18
N ASN A 3 23.15 26.23 24.86
CA ASN A 3 21.93 25.73 24.26
C ASN A 3 21.79 24.25 24.67
N THR A 4 21.01 23.97 25.68
CA THR A 4 20.55 22.62 25.98
C THR A 4 19.59 22.21 24.85
N LEU A 5 20.08 21.40 23.92
CA LEU A 5 19.24 20.70 22.95
C LEU A 5 18.20 19.91 23.73
N LYS A 6 16.95 20.39 23.76
CA LYS A 6 15.85 19.58 24.29
C LYS A 6 15.72 18.34 23.40
N ALA A 7 16.00 17.19 23.97
CA ALA A 7 15.74 15.91 23.30
C ALA A 7 14.24 15.84 23.00
N ALA A 8 13.87 15.86 21.72
CA ALA A 8 12.51 15.60 21.32
C ALA A 8 12.24 14.09 21.47
N THR A 9 11.13 13.73 22.08
CA THR A 9 10.72 12.32 22.17
C THR A 9 10.45 11.80 20.76
N LEU A 10 10.75 10.52 20.49
CA LEU A 10 10.48 9.87 19.21
C LEU A 10 9.01 10.05 18.82
N GLU A 11 8.11 9.94 19.80
CA GLU A 11 6.67 10.12 19.64
C GLU A 11 6.30 11.50 19.06
N SER A 12 7.01 12.57 19.45
CA SER A 12 6.77 13.91 18.89
C SER A 12 7.20 14.06 17.44
N LYS A 13 8.12 13.19 16.98
CA LYS A 13 8.65 13.17 15.60
C LYS A 13 7.91 12.20 14.69
N PHE A 14 7.24 11.22 15.26
CA PHE A 14 6.56 10.18 14.50
C PHE A 14 5.27 10.74 13.88
N PRO A 15 5.09 10.59 12.55
CA PRO A 15 3.97 11.21 11.85
C PRO A 15 2.62 10.50 12.06
N LEU A 16 2.63 9.26 12.59
CA LEU A 16 1.42 8.49 12.82
C LEU A 16 0.76 8.92 14.13
N LEU A 17 -0.56 9.05 14.10
CA LEU A 17 -1.40 9.31 15.27
C LEU A 17 -2.00 8.02 15.82
N ALA A 18 -2.69 7.26 14.96
CA ALA A 18 -3.41 6.06 15.33
C ALA A 18 -3.52 5.09 14.14
N VAL A 19 -3.81 3.84 14.44
CA VAL A 19 -4.26 2.83 13.48
C VAL A 19 -5.61 2.34 13.98
N GLU A 20 -6.67 2.71 13.29
CA GLU A 20 -8.04 2.37 13.67
C GLU A 20 -8.88 2.07 12.43
N ALA A 21 -9.84 1.15 12.55
CA ALA A 21 -10.77 0.78 11.48
C ALA A 21 -10.06 0.47 10.15
N ASP A 22 -8.99 -0.32 10.19
CA ASP A 22 -8.18 -0.75 9.04
C ASP A 22 -7.52 0.43 8.28
N CYS A 23 -7.38 1.57 8.95
CA CYS A 23 -6.76 2.75 8.40
C CYS A 23 -5.64 3.29 9.29
N ILE A 24 -4.65 3.88 8.65
CA ILE A 24 -3.59 4.63 9.31
C ILE A 24 -4.00 6.11 9.31
N ILE A 25 -4.05 6.70 10.50
CA ILE A 25 -4.36 8.13 10.68
C ILE A 25 -3.06 8.86 11.01
N SER A 26 -2.73 9.86 10.22
CA SER A 26 -1.56 10.71 10.46
C SER A 26 -1.86 11.88 11.37
N LYS A 27 -0.82 12.49 11.96
CA LYS A 27 -0.93 13.73 12.74
C LYS A 27 -1.38 14.93 11.91
N ASP A 28 -1.31 14.83 10.60
CA ASP A 28 -1.76 15.84 9.65
C ASP A 28 -3.19 15.62 9.16
N ALA A 29 -3.95 14.70 9.80
CA ALA A 29 -5.31 14.32 9.45
C ALA A 29 -5.45 13.59 8.10
N ASP A 30 -4.38 12.98 7.59
CA ASP A 30 -4.50 12.08 6.46
C ASP A 30 -4.99 10.71 6.92
N ILE A 31 -5.85 10.11 6.14
CA ILE A 31 -6.38 8.76 6.37
C ILE A 31 -5.88 7.88 5.24
N THR A 32 -5.14 6.83 5.57
CA THR A 32 -4.53 5.93 4.59
C THR A 32 -5.03 4.49 4.76
N ALA A 33 -5.59 3.94 3.71
CA ALA A 33 -5.86 2.51 3.59
C ALA A 33 -4.74 1.84 2.78
N VAL A 34 -4.33 0.64 3.17
CA VAL A 34 -3.22 -0.09 2.55
C VAL A 34 -3.69 -1.46 2.06
N PHE A 35 -3.27 -1.82 0.85
CA PHE A 35 -3.54 -3.13 0.26
C PHE A 35 -2.23 -3.74 -0.25
N GLU A 36 -2.06 -5.03 -0.07
CA GLU A 36 -1.15 -5.83 -0.90
C GLU A 36 -1.94 -6.26 -2.14
N VAL A 37 -1.35 -6.11 -3.32
CA VAL A 37 -2.00 -6.41 -4.59
C VAL A 37 -1.20 -7.50 -5.29
N GLU A 38 -1.84 -8.61 -5.58
CA GLU A 38 -1.29 -9.64 -6.45
C GLU A 38 -1.45 -9.19 -7.90
N LEU A 39 -0.34 -9.01 -8.59
CA LEU A 39 -0.33 -8.64 -9.99
C LEU A 39 -0.28 -9.91 -10.85
N PRO A 40 -0.99 -9.95 -12.00
CA PRO A 40 -0.91 -11.06 -12.91
C PRO A 40 0.49 -11.16 -13.55
N GLU A 41 0.91 -12.36 -13.86
CA GLU A 41 2.15 -12.57 -14.59
C GLU A 41 2.03 -12.02 -16.02
N LEU A 42 2.88 -11.08 -16.38
CA LEU A 42 2.84 -10.37 -17.68
C LEU A 42 2.92 -11.33 -18.88
N PHE A 43 3.56 -12.50 -18.70
CA PHE A 43 3.73 -13.48 -19.78
C PHE A 43 2.46 -14.25 -20.14
N THR A 44 1.46 -14.25 -19.25
CA THR A 44 0.20 -14.99 -19.43
C THR A 44 -0.95 -14.09 -19.87
N VAL A 45 -0.78 -12.76 -19.75
CA VAL A 45 -1.84 -11.79 -20.04
C VAL A 45 -1.89 -11.45 -21.52
N THR A 46 -3.05 -11.62 -22.14
CA THR A 46 -3.31 -11.18 -23.51
C THR A 46 -3.46 -9.64 -23.59
N ALA A 47 -3.32 -9.08 -24.78
CA ALA A 47 -3.49 -7.64 -24.98
C ALA A 47 -4.89 -7.16 -24.56
N ALA A 48 -5.94 -7.94 -24.82
CA ALA A 48 -7.31 -7.61 -24.44
C ALA A 48 -7.50 -7.61 -22.90
N GLU A 49 -6.92 -8.58 -22.21
CA GLU A 49 -6.94 -8.64 -20.76
C GLU A 49 -6.17 -7.48 -20.13
N TYR A 50 -5.03 -7.12 -20.71
CA TYR A 50 -4.26 -5.95 -20.26
C TYR A 50 -5.07 -4.65 -20.39
N GLU A 51 -5.75 -4.46 -21.52
CA GLU A 51 -6.63 -3.30 -21.70
C GLU A 51 -7.81 -3.30 -20.73
N ALA A 52 -8.39 -4.47 -20.45
CA ALA A 52 -9.47 -4.60 -19.48
C ALA A 52 -9.00 -4.24 -18.05
N ILE A 53 -7.83 -4.70 -17.65
CA ILE A 53 -7.20 -4.35 -16.36
C ILE A 53 -6.96 -2.84 -16.29
N HIS A 54 -6.39 -2.24 -17.34
CA HIS A 54 -6.14 -0.80 -17.39
C HIS A 54 -7.42 0.02 -17.30
N ALA A 55 -8.48 -0.39 -18.01
CA ALA A 55 -9.78 0.27 -17.97
C ALA A 55 -10.42 0.19 -16.57
N ALA A 56 -10.27 -0.96 -15.88
CA ALA A 56 -10.76 -1.14 -14.52
C ALA A 56 -9.98 -0.26 -13.51
N TRP A 57 -8.67 -0.16 -13.65
CA TRP A 57 -7.87 0.79 -12.85
C TRP A 57 -8.35 2.22 -13.03
N ALA A 58 -8.55 2.65 -14.28
CA ALA A 58 -9.07 3.99 -14.55
C ALA A 58 -10.46 4.21 -13.95
N LYS A 59 -11.33 3.20 -13.97
CA LYS A 59 -12.66 3.25 -13.35
C LYS A 59 -12.56 3.29 -11.82
N ALA A 60 -11.70 2.46 -11.23
CA ALA A 60 -11.51 2.40 -9.80
C ALA A 60 -10.98 3.74 -9.23
N ILE A 61 -10.01 4.35 -9.91
CA ILE A 61 -9.47 5.66 -9.50
C ILE A 61 -10.55 6.75 -9.56
N LYS A 62 -11.46 6.70 -10.53
CA LYS A 62 -12.54 7.69 -10.67
C LYS A 62 -13.58 7.63 -9.55
N VAL A 63 -13.70 6.51 -8.85
CA VAL A 63 -14.62 6.36 -7.72
C VAL A 63 -14.08 7.06 -6.46
N LEU A 64 -12.76 7.21 -6.36
CA LEU A 64 -12.13 7.81 -5.19
C LEU A 64 -12.51 9.29 -5.03
N PRO A 65 -12.72 9.77 -3.80
CA PRO A 65 -13.08 11.15 -3.54
C PRO A 65 -11.94 12.12 -3.91
N ASN A 66 -12.30 13.36 -4.14
CA ASN A 66 -11.32 14.42 -4.40
C ASN A 66 -10.27 14.49 -3.28
N TYR A 67 -9.05 14.86 -3.64
CA TYR A 67 -7.89 14.92 -2.73
C TYR A 67 -7.46 13.55 -2.18
N THR A 68 -7.70 12.49 -2.92
CA THR A 68 -7.11 11.17 -2.66
C THR A 68 -5.82 11.02 -3.46
N VAL A 69 -4.76 10.62 -2.78
CA VAL A 69 -3.48 10.24 -3.39
C VAL A 69 -3.44 8.73 -3.51
N VAL A 70 -3.15 8.24 -4.70
CA VAL A 70 -2.93 6.82 -4.99
C VAL A 70 -1.42 6.62 -5.13
N HIS A 71 -0.83 5.83 -4.24
CA HIS A 71 0.59 5.53 -4.25
C HIS A 71 0.78 4.02 -4.40
N LYS A 72 1.44 3.60 -5.49
CA LYS A 72 1.84 2.22 -5.73
C LYS A 72 3.31 2.06 -5.36
N GLN A 73 3.62 1.01 -4.62
CA GLN A 73 4.98 0.68 -4.20
C GLN A 73 5.29 -0.77 -4.56
N ASP A 74 6.32 -0.97 -5.35
CA ASP A 74 6.81 -2.29 -5.75
C ASP A 74 8.10 -2.62 -4.98
N TRP A 75 8.10 -3.77 -4.32
CA TRP A 75 9.24 -4.29 -3.59
C TRP A 75 9.78 -5.52 -4.31
N PHE A 76 11.06 -5.50 -4.64
CA PHE A 76 11.78 -6.62 -5.20
C PHE A 76 12.74 -7.15 -4.14
N ILE A 77 12.37 -8.27 -3.51
CA ILE A 77 13.11 -8.86 -2.40
C ILE A 77 13.84 -10.09 -2.94
N ARG A 78 15.16 -10.13 -2.72
CA ARG A 78 15.95 -11.31 -3.05
C ARG A 78 15.63 -12.41 -2.05
N GLU A 79 15.15 -13.53 -2.56
CA GLU A 79 14.82 -14.73 -1.78
C GLU A 79 15.53 -15.93 -2.38
N ASP A 80 15.81 -16.91 -1.52
CA ASP A 80 16.36 -18.20 -1.92
C ASP A 80 15.24 -19.24 -1.84
N TYR A 81 15.11 -20.05 -2.88
CA TYR A 81 14.16 -21.16 -2.87
C TYR A 81 14.56 -22.18 -1.80
N ARG A 82 13.62 -22.54 -0.94
CA ARG A 82 13.78 -23.62 0.05
C ARG A 82 12.80 -24.73 -0.27
N SER A 83 13.34 -25.88 -0.68
CA SER A 83 12.51 -27.06 -0.87
C SER A 83 11.85 -27.48 0.44
N GLN A 84 10.55 -27.67 0.41
CA GLN A 84 9.76 -28.21 1.53
C GLN A 84 9.60 -29.73 1.45
N THR A 85 10.15 -30.36 0.43
CA THR A 85 9.94 -31.77 0.13
C THR A 85 11.01 -32.64 0.80
N ASP A 86 10.60 -33.78 1.36
CA ASP A 86 11.49 -34.78 1.94
C ASP A 86 12.47 -35.31 0.87
N LYS A 87 13.75 -35.00 1.04
CA LYS A 87 14.81 -35.27 0.06
C LYS A 87 15.04 -36.76 -0.20
N GLU A 88 14.55 -37.64 0.68
CA GLU A 88 14.84 -39.09 0.63
C GLU A 88 14.01 -39.85 -0.40
N ASN A 89 12.83 -39.31 -0.80
CA ASN A 89 11.88 -40.03 -1.69
C ASN A 89 11.73 -39.36 -3.06
N LEU A 90 12.61 -38.44 -3.45
CA LEU A 90 12.51 -37.76 -4.74
C LEU A 90 13.11 -38.59 -5.87
N SER A 91 12.41 -38.64 -7.02
CA SER A 91 12.97 -39.15 -8.24
C SER A 91 14.21 -38.34 -8.69
N PHE A 92 15.03 -38.93 -9.56
CA PHE A 92 16.24 -38.26 -10.08
C PHE A 92 15.90 -36.89 -10.71
N LEU A 93 14.83 -36.83 -11.51
CA LEU A 93 14.37 -35.59 -12.16
C LEU A 93 13.92 -34.55 -11.14
N SER A 94 13.12 -34.98 -10.15
CA SER A 94 12.64 -34.07 -9.09
C SER A 94 13.81 -33.52 -8.26
N ARG A 95 14.81 -34.36 -7.96
CA ARG A 95 16.00 -33.92 -7.24
C ARG A 95 16.83 -32.91 -8.06
N SER A 96 17.01 -33.15 -9.36
CA SER A 96 17.72 -32.21 -10.24
C SER A 96 16.99 -30.88 -10.36
N TYR A 97 15.66 -30.91 -10.42
CA TYR A 97 14.80 -29.72 -10.43
C TYR A 97 14.95 -28.91 -9.16
N GLU A 98 14.83 -29.57 -8.00
CA GLU A 98 14.99 -28.94 -6.69
C GLU A 98 16.39 -28.31 -6.51
N LEU A 99 17.46 -28.98 -6.92
CA LEU A 99 18.81 -28.46 -6.89
C LEU A 99 18.93 -27.21 -7.76
N HIS A 100 18.35 -27.22 -8.96
CA HIS A 100 18.42 -26.09 -9.89
C HIS A 100 17.80 -24.82 -9.29
N PHE A 101 16.66 -24.92 -8.62
CA PHE A 101 16.01 -23.77 -7.98
C PHE A 101 16.68 -23.37 -6.67
N ASN A 102 17.18 -24.34 -5.89
CA ASN A 102 17.86 -24.06 -4.62
C ASN A 102 19.21 -23.33 -4.77
N GLU A 103 19.86 -23.49 -5.92
CA GLU A 103 21.13 -22.85 -6.22
C GLU A 103 20.99 -21.41 -6.74
N ARG A 104 19.77 -20.98 -7.06
CA ARG A 104 19.54 -19.69 -7.71
C ARG A 104 18.63 -18.80 -6.89
N PRO A 105 19.12 -17.66 -6.41
CA PRO A 105 18.26 -16.66 -5.82
C PRO A 105 17.32 -16.08 -6.87
N PHE A 106 16.10 -15.77 -6.46
CA PHE A 106 15.11 -15.08 -7.29
C PHE A 106 14.67 -13.77 -6.64
N LEU A 107 14.06 -12.90 -7.44
CA LEU A 107 13.46 -11.68 -6.95
C LEU A 107 11.96 -11.93 -6.72
N ASN A 108 11.57 -11.96 -5.44
CA ASN A 108 10.16 -11.98 -5.08
C ASN A 108 9.60 -10.56 -5.20
N HIS A 109 8.52 -10.41 -5.95
CA HIS A 109 7.88 -9.14 -6.19
C HIS A 109 6.63 -9.02 -5.29
N LYS A 110 6.59 -7.97 -4.48
CA LYS A 110 5.42 -7.59 -3.70
C LYS A 110 4.97 -6.20 -4.11
N CYS A 111 3.68 -6.04 -4.34
CA CYS A 111 3.08 -4.78 -4.71
C CYS A 111 2.16 -4.28 -3.59
N TYR A 112 2.41 -3.07 -3.11
CA TYR A 112 1.57 -2.40 -2.12
C TYR A 112 0.91 -1.17 -2.74
N LEU A 113 -0.35 -0.97 -2.39
CA LEU A 113 -1.14 0.16 -2.83
C LEU A 113 -1.64 0.94 -1.61
N TYR A 114 -1.30 2.22 -1.56
CA TYR A 114 -1.73 3.14 -0.51
C TYR A 114 -2.74 4.11 -1.08
N LEU A 115 -3.91 4.17 -0.49
CA LEU A 115 -4.95 5.14 -0.79
C LEU A 115 -5.01 6.13 0.36
N THR A 116 -4.52 7.34 0.14
CA THR A 116 -4.43 8.36 1.19
C THR A 116 -5.40 9.50 0.89
N LYS A 117 -6.39 9.67 1.75
CA LYS A 117 -7.27 10.82 1.75
C LYS A 117 -6.60 11.96 2.51
N THR A 118 -6.36 13.06 1.82
CA THR A 118 -5.80 14.26 2.44
C THR A 118 -6.82 15.39 2.51
N THR A 119 -6.58 16.39 3.35
CA THR A 119 -7.46 17.55 3.47
C THR A 119 -7.26 18.52 2.29
N LYS A 120 -8.33 19.24 1.94
CA LYS A 120 -8.28 20.27 0.88
C LYS A 120 -7.26 21.36 1.18
N GLU A 121 -7.13 21.72 2.44
CA GLU A 121 -6.20 22.75 2.88
C GLU A 121 -4.76 22.32 2.74
N ARG A 122 -4.45 21.05 3.06
CA ARG A 122 -3.11 20.50 2.91
C ARG A 122 -2.66 20.46 1.45
N MET A 123 -3.54 20.09 0.53
CA MET A 123 -3.23 20.14 -0.92
C MET A 123 -2.93 21.55 -1.41
N ARG A 124 -3.56 22.57 -0.84
CA ARG A 124 -3.25 23.98 -1.15
C ARG A 124 -1.95 24.45 -0.51
N MET A 125 -1.59 23.88 0.64
CA MET A 125 -0.42 24.25 1.44
C MET A 125 0.85 23.48 1.09
N GLN A 126 0.86 22.63 0.06
CA GLN A 126 2.08 21.98 -0.46
C GLN A 126 3.13 22.97 -1.00
N SER A 127 2.86 24.26 -0.94
CA SER A 127 3.89 25.29 -1.02
C SER A 127 4.66 25.35 0.30
N ASN A 128 5.77 24.70 0.33
CA ASN A 128 7.04 24.85 1.06
C ASN A 128 7.09 25.26 2.56
N PHE A 129 6.03 25.68 3.22
CA PHE A 129 6.16 26.31 4.55
C PHE A 129 5.31 25.73 5.67
N SER A 130 4.30 24.92 5.42
CA SER A 130 3.26 24.69 6.43
C SER A 130 3.37 23.42 7.26
N SER A 131 4.15 22.43 6.86
CA SER A 131 4.30 21.18 7.63
C SER A 131 5.07 21.34 8.95
N LEU A 132 5.83 22.44 9.10
CA LEU A 132 6.62 22.74 10.30
C LEU A 132 5.82 23.40 11.41
N CYS A 133 4.65 23.97 11.12
CA CYS A 133 3.90 24.79 12.07
C CYS A 133 2.65 24.12 12.67
N ARG A 134 2.17 23.00 12.12
CA ARG A 134 1.00 22.31 12.66
C ARG A 134 1.43 21.19 13.63
N GLY A 135 1.30 21.48 14.93
CA GLY A 135 1.49 20.48 15.99
C GLY A 135 0.24 19.66 16.33
N PHE A 136 -0.93 19.93 15.71
CA PHE A 136 -2.20 19.32 16.10
C PHE A 136 -3.10 19.04 14.92
N ILE A 137 -3.76 17.88 14.98
CA ILE A 137 -4.94 17.56 14.16
C ILE A 137 -6.10 18.42 14.66
N ILE A 138 -6.76 19.10 13.74
CA ILE A 138 -8.02 19.77 14.05
C ILE A 138 -9.09 18.67 14.04
N PRO A 139 -9.76 18.36 15.17
CA PRO A 139 -10.73 17.25 15.24
C PRO A 139 -11.86 17.31 14.21
N LYS A 140 -12.15 18.51 13.68
CA LYS A 140 -13.15 18.74 12.63
C LYS A 140 -12.71 18.27 11.24
N GLU A 141 -11.41 18.01 11.02
CA GLU A 141 -10.89 17.52 9.74
C GLU A 141 -10.96 15.99 9.65
N VAL A 142 -11.02 15.30 10.80
CA VAL A 142 -11.25 13.86 10.91
C VAL A 142 -12.67 13.63 11.42
N ASP A 143 -13.65 13.97 10.61
CA ASP A 143 -15.05 13.68 10.90
C ASP A 143 -15.37 12.21 10.61
N LYS A 144 -16.22 11.60 11.48
CA LYS A 144 -16.67 10.22 11.30
C LYS A 144 -17.35 9.99 9.96
N ASP A 145 -18.12 10.95 9.49
CA ASP A 145 -18.84 10.85 8.22
C ASP A 145 -17.85 10.88 7.02
N THR A 146 -16.82 11.70 7.09
CA THR A 146 -15.77 11.75 6.07
C THR A 146 -14.97 10.46 6.04
N THR A 147 -14.66 9.90 7.21
CA THR A 147 -13.95 8.63 7.34
C THR A 147 -14.80 7.47 6.81
N ALA A 148 -16.07 7.39 7.20
CA ALA A 148 -17.00 6.37 6.75
C ALA A 148 -17.21 6.44 5.22
N TYR A 149 -17.37 7.62 4.67
CA TYR A 149 -17.48 7.82 3.22
C TYR A 149 -16.20 7.40 2.48
N PHE A 150 -15.02 7.75 3.02
CA PHE A 150 -13.75 7.32 2.43
C PHE A 150 -13.62 5.80 2.45
N LEU A 151 -13.92 5.14 3.57
CA LEU A 151 -13.88 3.68 3.70
C LEU A 151 -14.83 2.98 2.73
N ASP A 152 -16.04 3.50 2.55
CA ASP A 152 -16.99 2.96 1.56
C ASP A 152 -16.44 3.07 0.13
N THR A 153 -15.85 4.21 -0.24
CA THR A 153 -15.23 4.39 -1.55
C THR A 153 -13.98 3.52 -1.76
N VAL A 154 -13.20 3.29 -0.70
CA VAL A 154 -12.07 2.34 -0.71
C VAL A 154 -12.58 0.90 -0.93
N GLY A 155 -13.69 0.53 -0.28
CA GLY A 155 -14.35 -0.76 -0.51
C GLY A 155 -14.85 -0.91 -1.96
N GLN A 156 -15.42 0.13 -2.55
CA GLN A 156 -15.83 0.14 -3.97
C GLN A 156 -14.61 0.03 -4.90
N PHE A 157 -13.54 0.76 -4.62
CA PHE A 157 -12.28 0.65 -5.33
C PHE A 157 -11.75 -0.79 -5.34
N ALA A 158 -11.67 -1.40 -4.15
CA ALA A 158 -11.18 -2.77 -3.99
C ALA A 158 -12.03 -3.78 -4.78
N ARG A 159 -13.36 -3.65 -4.80
CA ARG A 159 -14.25 -4.51 -5.59
C ARG A 159 -13.99 -4.38 -7.08
N ILE A 160 -13.88 -3.15 -7.61
CA ILE A 160 -13.63 -2.92 -9.05
C ILE A 160 -12.28 -3.53 -9.45
N VAL A 161 -11.25 -3.41 -8.61
CA VAL A 161 -9.93 -3.98 -8.87
C VAL A 161 -9.97 -5.51 -8.78
N ASN A 162 -10.70 -6.07 -7.81
CA ASN A 162 -10.84 -7.52 -7.64
C ASN A 162 -11.57 -8.18 -8.82
N ASP A 163 -12.56 -7.51 -9.39
CA ASP A 163 -13.33 -8.02 -10.55
C ASP A 163 -12.44 -8.29 -11.79
N THR A 164 -11.23 -7.74 -11.82
CA THR A 164 -10.24 -7.97 -12.90
C THR A 164 -9.23 -9.06 -12.60
N GLY A 165 -9.39 -9.79 -11.49
CA GLY A 165 -8.45 -10.82 -11.06
C GLY A 165 -7.22 -10.28 -10.31
N LEU A 166 -7.14 -8.98 -10.09
CA LEU A 166 -6.21 -8.37 -9.15
C LEU A 166 -6.82 -8.49 -7.75
N VAL A 167 -6.28 -9.35 -6.92
CA VAL A 167 -6.83 -9.56 -5.57
C VAL A 167 -6.17 -8.56 -4.60
N PRO A 168 -6.86 -7.49 -4.19
CA PRO A 168 -6.37 -6.65 -3.12
C PRO A 168 -6.60 -7.37 -1.79
N VAL A 169 -5.53 -7.70 -1.09
CA VAL A 169 -5.61 -8.19 0.29
C VAL A 169 -5.49 -6.98 1.20
N SER A 170 -6.55 -6.70 1.96
CA SER A 170 -6.50 -5.66 2.98
C SER A 170 -5.55 -6.08 4.09
N TYR A 171 -4.58 -5.25 4.42
CA TYR A 171 -3.77 -5.39 5.63
C TYR A 171 -4.45 -4.67 6.78
N THR A 172 -4.91 -5.45 7.72
CA THR A 172 -5.26 -5.02 9.08
C THR A 172 -4.03 -4.95 9.96
#